data_1beae01d743f8eab3b551c2750b553a7
#
_entry.id   1beae01d743f8eab3b551c2750b553a7
#
_cell.length_a   1.000
_cell.length_b   1.000
_cell.length_c   1.000
_cell.angle_alpha   90.00
_cell.angle_beta   90.00
_cell.angle_gamma   90.00
#
_symmetry.space_group_name_H-M   'P 1'
#
loop_
_entity.id
_entity.type
_entity.pdbx_description
1 polymer ?
#
loop_
_entity_poly.entity_id
_entity_poly.type
_entity_poly.pdbx_seq_one_letter_code
_entity_poly.pdbx_strand_id
1 'polypeptide(L)'
;MEILRWKIRISVLWLFMAVAMSTHSVLAFMEREVVEQMWEMEMGPGMMLFMAIFWWVPLVMAVLSVTLKDLANRWINMILGIVFTVLNIFHLTEHLAHPSAHQILIIGSTVVVTALIFWYALKWPKQET
;
A
#
# COMPACT_ATOMS: atom_id res chain seq x y z
N MET A 1 14.51 15.01 16.49
CA MET A 1 13.14 14.64 16.97
C MET A 1 12.08 14.74 15.88
N GLU A 2 12.04 15.82 15.12
CA GLU A 2 11.06 15.98 14.04
C GLU A 2 11.21 14.93 12.94
N ILE A 3 12.42 14.68 12.46
CA ILE A 3 12.71 13.65 11.45
C ILE A 3 12.28 12.27 11.92
N LEU A 4 12.54 11.91 13.17
CA LEU A 4 12.11 10.62 13.70
C LEU A 4 10.58 10.49 13.72
N ARG A 5 9.86 11.53 14.10
CA ARG A 5 8.38 11.55 14.04
C ARG A 5 7.89 11.36 12.61
N TRP A 6 8.58 11.97 11.63
CA TRP A 6 8.27 11.84 10.21
C TRP A 6 8.46 10.41 9.71
N LYS A 7 9.59 9.80 10.04
CA LYS A 7 9.89 8.39 9.73
C LYS A 7 8.84 7.44 10.33
N ILE A 8 8.47 7.66 11.59
CA ILE A 8 7.43 6.85 12.26
C ILE A 8 6.07 7.01 11.56
N ARG A 9 5.67 8.22 11.20
CA ARG A 9 4.41 8.45 10.46
C ARG A 9 4.38 7.69 9.13
N ILE A 10 5.45 7.77 8.35
CA ILE A 10 5.55 7.05 7.07
C ILE A 10 5.53 5.52 7.30
N SER A 11 6.26 5.03 8.29
CA SER A 11 6.27 3.61 8.66
C SER A 11 4.87 3.11 9.04
N VAL A 12 4.14 3.86 9.86
CA VAL A 12 2.76 3.52 10.24
C VAL A 12 1.82 3.51 9.04
N LEU A 13 1.99 4.43 8.09
CA LEU A 13 1.20 4.45 6.87
C LEU A 13 1.46 3.20 6.00
N TRP A 14 2.70 2.74 5.90
CA TRP A 14 3.02 1.48 5.21
C TRP A 14 2.42 0.26 5.93
N LEU A 15 2.45 0.23 7.25
CA LEU A 15 1.77 -0.82 8.03
C LEU A 15 0.25 -0.79 7.80
N PHE A 16 -0.35 0.39 7.78
CA PHE A 16 -1.77 0.52 7.45
C PHE A 16 -2.07 -0.06 6.07
N MET A 17 -1.26 0.27 5.06
CA MET A 17 -1.40 -0.28 3.71
C MET A 17 -1.39 -1.82 3.73
N ALA A 18 -0.41 -2.43 4.39
CA ALA A 18 -0.27 -3.88 4.48
C ALA A 18 -1.48 -4.53 5.18
N VAL A 19 -1.93 -3.97 6.30
CA VAL A 19 -3.08 -4.46 7.06
C VAL A 19 -4.37 -4.29 6.27
N ALA A 20 -4.58 -3.14 5.63
CA ALA A 20 -5.76 -2.88 4.82
C ALA A 20 -5.88 -3.87 3.65
N MET A 21 -4.78 -4.15 2.96
CA MET A 21 -4.76 -5.14 1.88
C MET A 21 -5.01 -6.56 2.39
N SER A 22 -4.49 -6.91 3.55
CA SER A 22 -4.77 -8.20 4.20
C SER A 22 -6.25 -8.31 4.56
N THR A 23 -6.84 -7.26 5.11
CA THR A 23 -8.27 -7.19 5.42
C THR A 23 -9.12 -7.31 4.17
N HIS A 24 -8.76 -6.62 3.09
CA HIS A 24 -9.40 -6.76 1.79
C HIS A 24 -9.44 -8.21 1.32
N SER A 25 -8.32 -8.92 1.42
CA SER A 25 -8.22 -10.33 1.02
C SER A 25 -9.08 -11.23 1.89
N VAL A 26 -9.07 -11.04 3.21
CA VAL A 26 -9.91 -11.82 4.13
C VAL A 26 -11.39 -11.62 3.80
N LEU A 27 -11.84 -10.39 3.58
CA LEU A 27 -13.22 -10.11 3.21
C LEU A 27 -13.58 -10.68 1.85
N ALA A 28 -12.67 -10.66 0.88
CA ALA A 28 -12.89 -11.28 -0.43
C ALA A 28 -13.11 -12.79 -0.32
N PHE A 29 -12.39 -13.49 0.55
CA PHE A 29 -12.60 -14.91 0.82
C PHE A 29 -13.96 -15.23 1.51
N MET A 30 -14.59 -14.24 2.10
CA MET A 30 -15.94 -14.40 2.69
C MET A 30 -17.05 -14.19 1.64
N GLU A 31 -16.73 -13.67 0.47
CA GLU A 31 -17.67 -13.47 -0.64
C GLU A 31 -17.66 -14.69 -1.56
N ARG A 32 -18.74 -15.48 -1.55
CA ARG A 32 -18.83 -16.73 -2.29
C ARG A 32 -18.56 -16.56 -3.79
N GLU A 33 -19.16 -15.55 -4.41
CA GLU A 33 -18.98 -15.28 -5.84
C GLU A 33 -17.51 -14.97 -6.19
N VAL A 34 -16.83 -14.23 -5.32
CA VAL A 34 -15.40 -13.90 -5.50
C VAL A 34 -14.55 -15.16 -5.41
N VAL A 35 -14.82 -16.04 -4.45
CA VAL A 35 -14.12 -17.30 -4.26
C VAL A 35 -14.32 -18.22 -5.48
N GLU A 36 -15.54 -18.34 -5.99
CA GLU A 36 -15.83 -19.13 -7.19
C GLU A 36 -15.05 -18.62 -8.41
N GLN A 37 -15.02 -17.28 -8.63
CA GLN A 37 -14.23 -16.66 -9.69
C GLN A 37 -12.73 -16.90 -9.51
N MET A 38 -12.21 -16.83 -8.28
CA MET A 38 -10.79 -17.09 -8.01
C MET A 38 -10.40 -18.54 -8.32
N TRP A 39 -11.25 -19.50 -8.08
CA TRP A 39 -11.02 -20.92 -8.40
C TRP A 39 -11.02 -21.19 -9.91
N GLU A 40 -11.80 -20.40 -10.67
CA GLU A 40 -11.84 -20.49 -12.13
C GLU A 40 -10.63 -19.80 -12.81
N MET A 41 -9.99 -18.86 -12.11
CA MET A 41 -8.79 -18.20 -12.63
C MET A 41 -7.55 -19.07 -12.44
N GLU A 42 -6.94 -19.50 -13.54
CA GLU A 42 -5.62 -20.09 -13.52
C GLU A 42 -4.56 -19.02 -13.27
N MET A 43 -4.18 -18.83 -12.00
CA MET A 43 -3.10 -17.92 -11.65
C MET A 43 -1.75 -18.59 -11.86
N GLY A 44 -1.00 -18.11 -12.86
CA GLY A 44 0.37 -18.56 -13.11
C GLY A 44 1.36 -18.10 -12.03
N PRO A 45 2.58 -18.70 -11.99
CA PRO A 45 3.62 -18.36 -11.01
C PRO A 45 4.01 -16.88 -11.02
N GLY A 46 3.99 -16.23 -12.18
CA GLY A 46 4.31 -14.80 -12.31
C GLY A 46 3.30 -13.90 -11.63
N MET A 47 2.01 -14.18 -11.74
CA MET A 47 0.95 -13.44 -11.06
C MET A 47 1.02 -13.62 -9.55
N MET A 48 1.27 -14.85 -9.09
CA MET A 48 1.44 -15.14 -7.67
C MET A 48 2.64 -14.40 -7.08
N LEU A 49 3.75 -14.34 -7.82
CA LEU A 49 4.92 -13.58 -7.40
C LEU A 49 4.63 -12.07 -7.34
N PHE A 50 3.94 -11.53 -8.34
CA PHE A 50 3.53 -10.13 -8.34
C PHE A 50 2.68 -9.80 -7.10
N MET A 51 1.70 -10.61 -6.78
CA MET A 51 0.87 -10.43 -5.59
C MET A 51 1.70 -10.51 -4.31
N ALA A 52 2.63 -11.47 -4.22
CA ALA A 52 3.53 -11.59 -3.07
C ALA A 52 4.39 -10.33 -2.89
N ILE A 53 4.97 -9.78 -3.95
CA ILE A 53 5.77 -8.56 -3.92
C ILE A 53 4.89 -7.36 -3.53
N PHE A 54 3.66 -7.28 -4.03
CA PHE A 54 2.73 -6.21 -3.72
C PHE A 54 2.40 -6.12 -2.23
N TRP A 55 2.34 -7.25 -1.52
CA TRP A 55 2.19 -7.29 -0.06
C TRP A 55 3.52 -7.12 0.69
N TRP A 56 4.58 -7.72 0.16
CA TRP A 56 5.87 -7.71 0.81
C TRP A 56 6.51 -6.32 0.87
N VAL A 57 6.41 -5.54 -0.20
CA VAL A 57 7.01 -4.19 -0.26
C VAL A 57 6.51 -3.27 0.83
N PRO A 58 5.19 -3.13 1.11
CA PRO A 58 4.72 -2.32 2.23
C PRO A 58 5.29 -2.73 3.60
N LEU A 59 5.42 -4.03 3.85
CA LEU A 59 6.00 -4.54 5.09
C LEU A 59 7.47 -4.18 5.22
N VAL A 60 8.24 -4.37 4.16
CA VAL A 60 9.66 -3.98 4.12
C VAL A 60 9.81 -2.48 4.25
N MET A 61 8.97 -1.70 3.57
CA MET A 61 9.01 -0.25 3.66
C MET A 61 8.66 0.29 5.05
N ALA A 62 7.81 -0.40 5.81
CA ALA A 62 7.57 -0.04 7.20
C ALA A 62 8.86 -0.09 8.04
N VAL A 63 9.68 -1.10 7.83
CA VAL A 63 11.00 -1.23 8.50
C VAL A 63 12.01 -0.23 7.94
N LEU A 64 12.12 -0.14 6.63
CA LEU A 64 13.09 0.73 5.97
C LEU A 64 12.84 2.21 6.28
N SER A 65 11.59 2.62 6.42
CA SER A 65 11.24 4.02 6.70
C SER A 65 11.74 4.53 8.06
N VAL A 66 12.01 3.65 9.01
CA VAL A 66 12.61 4.02 10.31
C VAL A 66 14.13 3.81 10.35
N THR A 67 14.69 3.00 9.44
CA THR A 67 16.11 2.60 9.49
C THR A 67 16.99 3.31 8.47
N LEU A 68 16.45 3.68 7.31
CA LEU A 68 17.23 4.31 6.24
C LEU A 68 17.70 5.73 6.60
N LYS A 69 18.83 6.12 6.00
CA LYS A 69 19.31 7.52 6.00
C LYS A 69 18.30 8.42 5.29
N ASP A 70 18.20 9.65 5.74
CA ASP A 70 17.13 10.58 5.37
C ASP A 70 16.98 10.80 3.86
N LEU A 71 18.08 10.99 3.13
CA LEU A 71 18.02 11.21 1.69
C LEU A 71 17.47 9.98 0.94
N ALA A 72 17.99 8.80 1.25
CA ALA A 72 17.53 7.54 0.64
C ALA A 72 16.08 7.25 1.03
N ASN A 73 15.73 7.49 2.30
CA ASN A 73 14.40 7.31 2.84
C ASN A 73 13.37 8.20 2.12
N ARG A 74 13.70 9.48 1.96
CA ARG A 74 12.86 10.43 1.22
C ARG A 74 12.58 9.94 -0.20
N TRP A 75 13.62 9.63 -0.96
CA TRP A 75 13.49 9.27 -2.37
C TRP A 75 12.74 7.96 -2.59
N ILE A 76 13.05 6.92 -1.82
CA ILE A 76 12.37 5.64 -1.96
C ILE A 76 10.89 5.75 -1.59
N ASN A 77 10.54 6.51 -0.55
CA ASN A 77 9.14 6.74 -0.19
C ASN A 77 8.40 7.61 -1.20
N MET A 78 9.07 8.57 -1.84
CA MET A 78 8.47 9.34 -2.95
C MET A 78 8.13 8.41 -4.12
N ILE A 79 9.09 7.63 -4.57
CA ILE A 79 8.93 6.75 -5.74
C ILE A 79 7.87 5.69 -5.47
N LEU A 80 8.01 4.95 -4.38
CA LEU A 80 7.06 3.88 -4.04
C LEU A 80 5.69 4.41 -3.64
N GLY A 81 5.61 5.57 -3.00
CA GLY A 81 4.35 6.23 -2.71
C GLY A 81 3.55 6.53 -3.98
N ILE A 82 4.19 7.05 -5.03
CA ILE A 82 3.53 7.26 -6.34
C ILE A 82 3.14 5.93 -6.97
N VAL A 83 4.07 4.97 -7.05
CA VAL A 83 3.82 3.67 -7.69
C VAL A 83 2.63 2.97 -7.04
N PHE A 84 2.61 2.89 -5.71
CA PHE A 84 1.51 2.23 -5.00
C PHE A 84 0.20 3.02 -5.06
N THR A 85 0.25 4.35 -5.10
CA THR A 85 -0.95 5.15 -5.31
C THR A 85 -1.59 4.83 -6.67
N VAL A 86 -0.80 4.78 -7.73
CA VAL A 86 -1.28 4.42 -9.07
C VAL A 86 -1.84 3.00 -9.10
N LEU A 87 -1.14 2.03 -8.53
CA LEU A 87 -1.60 0.64 -8.45
C LEU A 87 -2.91 0.52 -7.65
N ASN A 88 -3.03 1.24 -6.54
CA ASN A 88 -4.25 1.24 -5.74
C ASN A 88 -5.42 1.93 -6.43
N ILE A 89 -5.17 2.97 -7.23
CA ILE A 89 -6.21 3.58 -8.07
C ILE A 89 -6.72 2.58 -9.10
N PHE A 90 -5.84 1.86 -9.80
CA PHE A 90 -6.26 0.80 -10.72
C PHE A 90 -7.07 -0.27 -10.02
N HIS A 91 -6.62 -0.74 -8.88
CA HIS A 91 -7.33 -1.73 -8.07
C HIS A 91 -8.72 -1.23 -7.64
N LEU A 92 -8.81 0.04 -7.24
CA LEU A 92 -10.10 0.67 -6.90
C LEU A 92 -11.04 0.70 -8.12
N THR A 93 -10.54 1.06 -9.30
CA THR A 93 -11.36 1.11 -10.53
C THR A 93 -11.93 -0.26 -10.91
N GLU A 94 -11.18 -1.33 -10.71
CA GLU A 94 -11.68 -2.70 -10.90
C GLU A 94 -12.86 -3.02 -9.98
N HIS A 95 -12.78 -2.63 -8.72
CA HIS A 95 -13.87 -2.82 -7.75
C HIS A 95 -15.08 -1.91 -7.95
N LEU A 96 -14.92 -0.78 -8.66
CA LEU A 96 -16.05 0.09 -9.01
C LEU A 96 -16.94 -0.52 -10.11
N ALA A 97 -16.44 -1.47 -10.89
CA ALA A 97 -17.24 -2.21 -11.88
C ALA A 97 -18.30 -3.11 -11.21
N HIS A 98 -18.01 -3.67 -10.05
CA HIS A 98 -18.91 -4.47 -9.21
C HIS A 98 -18.85 -3.96 -7.78
N PRO A 99 -19.53 -2.82 -7.48
CA PRO A 99 -19.31 -2.11 -6.24
C PRO A 99 -19.80 -2.86 -5.01
N SER A 100 -18.94 -2.99 -3.99
CA SER A 100 -19.29 -3.37 -2.64
C SER A 100 -18.76 -2.32 -1.65
N ALA A 101 -19.61 -1.87 -0.73
CA ALA A 101 -19.28 -0.76 0.15
C ALA A 101 -18.03 -1.02 1.02
N HIS A 102 -17.89 -2.23 1.56
CA HIS A 102 -16.74 -2.61 2.39
C HIS A 102 -15.43 -2.66 1.60
N GLN A 103 -15.43 -3.15 0.36
CA GLN A 103 -14.23 -3.20 -0.48
C GLN A 103 -13.81 -1.80 -0.97
N ILE A 104 -14.77 -0.98 -1.37
CA ILE A 104 -14.50 0.41 -1.77
C ILE A 104 -13.93 1.20 -0.60
N LEU A 105 -14.45 1.04 0.61
CA LEU A 105 -13.93 1.69 1.81
C LEU A 105 -12.46 1.32 2.06
N ILE A 106 -12.13 0.04 2.04
CA ILE A 106 -10.78 -0.45 2.34
C ILE A 106 -9.80 -0.07 1.23
N ILE A 107 -10.13 -0.33 -0.03
CA ILE A 107 -9.25 -0.03 -1.16
C ILE A 107 -9.11 1.50 -1.33
N GLY A 108 -10.19 2.24 -1.16
CA GLY A 108 -10.14 3.71 -1.17
C GLY A 108 -9.21 4.27 -0.08
N SER A 109 -9.21 3.67 1.10
CA SER A 109 -8.28 4.05 2.18
C SER A 109 -6.82 3.79 1.83
N THR A 110 -6.51 2.74 1.07
CA THR A 110 -5.14 2.48 0.60
C THR A 110 -4.64 3.53 -0.39
N VAL A 111 -5.52 4.05 -1.25
CA VAL A 111 -5.20 5.17 -2.16
C VAL A 111 -4.82 6.41 -1.35
N VAL A 112 -5.62 6.77 -0.35
CA VAL A 112 -5.36 7.93 0.52
C VAL A 112 -4.05 7.76 1.28
N VAL A 113 -3.81 6.60 1.86
CA VAL A 113 -2.62 6.31 2.66
C VAL A 113 -1.34 6.37 1.82
N THR A 114 -1.34 5.78 0.64
CA THR A 114 -0.15 5.82 -0.24
C THR A 114 0.08 7.22 -0.83
N ALA A 115 -0.97 7.99 -1.09
CA ALA A 115 -0.85 9.40 -1.45
C ALA A 115 -0.26 10.23 -0.29
N LEU A 116 -0.62 9.93 0.96
CA LEU A 116 -0.04 10.57 2.14
C LEU A 116 1.45 10.21 2.32
N ILE A 117 1.85 8.97 2.04
CA ILE A 117 3.26 8.56 2.03
C ILE A 117 4.05 9.44 1.05
N PHE A 118 3.56 9.57 -0.17
CA PHE A 118 4.18 10.46 -1.16
C PHE A 118 4.24 11.91 -0.67
N TRP A 119 3.14 12.43 -0.12
CA TRP A 119 3.07 13.78 0.40
C TRP A 119 4.07 14.02 1.53
N TYR A 120 4.15 13.12 2.51
CA TYR A 120 5.13 13.22 3.59
C TYR A 120 6.57 13.14 3.08
N ALA A 121 6.85 12.27 2.12
CA ALA A 121 8.17 12.17 1.52
C ALA A 121 8.53 13.43 0.72
N LEU A 122 7.57 14.04 0.00
CA LEU A 122 7.74 15.29 -0.71
C LEU A 122 8.05 16.45 0.23
N LYS A 123 7.34 16.53 1.35
CA LYS A 123 7.46 17.56 2.40
C LYS A 123 8.49 17.21 3.47
N TRP A 124 9.41 16.29 3.17
CA TRP A 124 10.43 15.87 4.12
C TRP A 124 11.11 17.05 4.80
N PRO A 125 11.22 17.06 6.14
CA PRO A 125 11.82 18.17 6.87
C PRO A 125 13.26 18.41 6.41
N LYS A 126 13.63 19.65 6.20
CA LYS A 126 15.01 20.00 5.96
C LYS A 126 15.81 19.82 7.25
N GLN A 127 16.98 19.22 7.15
CA GLN A 127 17.88 19.20 8.29
C GLN A 127 18.32 20.64 8.58
N GLU A 128 18.15 21.04 9.83
CA GLU A 128 18.79 22.27 10.29
C GLU A 128 20.29 22.01 10.36
N THR A 129 21.01 22.71 9.50
CA THR A 129 22.49 22.70 9.50
C THR A 129 23.02 23.56 10.63
#